data_db0545df11ddd001fb009871728ca88a
#
_entry.id   db0545df11ddd001fb009871728ca88a
#
_cell.length_a   1.000
_cell.length_b   1.000
_cell.length_c   1.000
_cell.angle_alpha   90.00
_cell.angle_beta   90.00
_cell.angle_gamma   90.00
#
_symmetry.space_group_name_H-M   'P 1'
#
loop_
_entity.id
_entity.type
_entity.pdbx_description
1 polymer ?
#
loop_
_entity_poly.entity_id
_entity_poly.type
_entity_poly.pdbx_seq_one_letter_code
_entity_poly.pdbx_strand_id
1 'polypeptide(L)'
;MQTARTTRAEPVAAAEDLLGQLQGGETPRLVTLFASRDRDQRALNRAVRERLPKGTRLVGATTAGELDNTGIHSGSVVLGALSGDFEVGLGLGSGLSVDAVGAGASAMKHAAQDLGVRQSDLDSRQYVGLVIDDGFRYKKEELLLGILEKNQTLVLVGGGAADHEQDPTKQSALLHVDGEVVTDAVVVALFKTSAPWGALRSHWYQPTGERLTITRVDESATRALEIDGKPAAQRYADLLGVPVDELEFGKPRGFAVHPTALKVGREYFIRSPWKPLPDGSVLFANLLEEGTELELMKMGDMAGLTRAFFQ
;
A
#
# COMPACT_ATOMS: atom_id res chain seq x y z
N MET A 1 -9.76 -17.29 8.83
CA MET A 1 -8.38 -16.76 8.77
C MET A 1 -7.67 -17.08 10.07
N GLN A 2 -6.43 -17.53 10.02
CA GLN A 2 -5.54 -17.76 11.17
C GLN A 2 -4.30 -16.84 11.01
N THR A 3 -3.68 -16.47 12.11
CA THR A 3 -2.44 -15.67 12.12
C THR A 3 -1.39 -16.36 12.98
N ALA A 4 -0.13 -16.28 12.57
CA ALA A 4 1.01 -16.77 13.30
C ALA A 4 2.12 -15.70 13.30
N ARG A 5 2.93 -15.66 14.38
CA ARG A 5 4.06 -14.73 14.48
C ARG A 5 5.27 -15.42 15.08
N THR A 6 6.44 -15.08 14.55
CA THR A 6 7.71 -15.56 15.11
C THR A 6 8.77 -14.47 15.14
N THR A 7 9.68 -14.57 16.08
CA THR A 7 10.93 -13.78 16.15
C THR A 7 12.16 -14.61 15.88
N ARG A 8 12.01 -15.91 15.57
CA ARG A 8 13.15 -16.80 15.25
C ARG A 8 13.91 -16.27 14.05
N ALA A 9 15.21 -16.13 14.16
CA ALA A 9 16.06 -15.55 13.12
C ALA A 9 16.35 -16.52 11.99
N GLU A 10 16.53 -17.80 12.31
CA GLU A 10 16.86 -18.83 11.31
C GLU A 10 15.62 -19.16 10.45
N PRO A 11 15.72 -19.10 9.11
CA PRO A 11 14.57 -19.19 8.21
C PRO A 11 13.75 -20.49 8.32
N VAL A 12 14.41 -21.63 8.45
CA VAL A 12 13.72 -22.93 8.59
C VAL A 12 12.98 -23.02 9.92
N ALA A 13 13.66 -22.65 11.02
CA ALA A 13 13.03 -22.63 12.34
C ALA A 13 11.89 -21.60 12.43
N ALA A 14 11.99 -20.48 11.72
CA ALA A 14 10.91 -19.49 11.61
C ALA A 14 9.70 -20.08 10.87
N ALA A 15 9.92 -20.74 9.73
CA ALA A 15 8.87 -21.39 8.97
C ALA A 15 8.16 -22.49 9.77
N GLU A 16 8.91 -23.33 10.48
CA GLU A 16 8.37 -24.39 11.33
C GLU A 16 7.54 -23.83 12.49
N ASP A 17 8.03 -22.79 13.15
CA ASP A 17 7.32 -22.12 14.24
C ASP A 17 6.01 -21.48 13.74
N LEU A 18 6.04 -20.75 12.61
CA LEU A 18 4.86 -20.13 12.01
C LEU A 18 3.79 -21.16 11.63
N LEU A 19 4.19 -22.20 10.90
CA LEU A 19 3.25 -23.22 10.43
C LEU A 19 2.77 -24.12 11.55
N GLY A 20 3.60 -24.36 12.58
CA GLY A 20 3.20 -25.07 13.80
C GLY A 20 2.13 -24.36 14.63
N GLN A 21 2.02 -23.03 14.52
CA GLN A 21 0.96 -22.24 15.17
C GLN A 21 -0.39 -22.31 14.41
N LEU A 22 -0.37 -22.69 13.14
CA LEU A 22 -1.58 -22.88 12.33
C LEU A 22 -2.14 -24.27 12.58
N GLN A 23 -2.88 -24.46 13.66
CA GLN A 23 -3.43 -25.76 14.03
C GLN A 23 -4.92 -25.86 13.73
N GLY A 24 -5.33 -26.99 13.15
CA GLY A 24 -6.71 -27.41 13.01
C GLY A 24 -7.57 -26.47 12.17
N GLY A 25 -7.72 -26.73 10.89
CA GLY A 25 -8.51 -25.92 9.99
C GLY A 25 -8.48 -26.46 8.57
N GLU A 26 -9.23 -25.80 7.69
CA GLU A 26 -9.16 -26.08 6.26
C GLU A 26 -7.78 -25.69 5.71
N THR A 27 -7.32 -26.41 4.70
CA THR A 27 -6.09 -26.08 3.97
C THR A 27 -6.19 -24.64 3.44
N PRO A 28 -5.23 -23.76 3.76
CA PRO A 28 -5.27 -22.39 3.28
C PRO A 28 -5.15 -22.33 1.75
N ARG A 29 -5.94 -21.46 1.14
CA ARG A 29 -5.85 -21.12 -0.28
C ARG A 29 -4.75 -20.10 -0.53
N LEU A 30 -4.58 -19.17 0.40
CA LEU A 30 -3.56 -18.13 0.35
C LEU A 30 -2.90 -17.97 1.71
N VAL A 31 -1.59 -17.78 1.69
CA VAL A 31 -0.79 -17.35 2.84
C VAL A 31 -0.19 -15.97 2.53
N THR A 32 -0.32 -15.05 3.46
CA THR A 32 0.39 -13.77 3.44
C THR A 32 1.60 -13.85 4.36
N LEU A 33 2.76 -13.36 3.91
CA LEU A 33 4.02 -13.39 4.64
C LEU A 33 4.59 -11.97 4.73
N PHE A 34 4.47 -11.36 5.90
CA PHE A 34 5.02 -10.03 6.19
C PHE A 34 6.19 -10.15 7.16
N ALA A 35 7.33 -9.59 6.79
CA ALA A 35 8.56 -9.78 7.54
C ALA A 35 9.40 -8.50 7.62
N SER A 36 10.01 -8.28 8.78
CA SER A 36 11.04 -7.27 8.93
C SER A 36 12.19 -7.50 7.95
N ARG A 37 12.71 -6.41 7.39
CA ARG A 37 13.77 -6.39 6.38
C ARG A 37 15.03 -7.18 6.78
N ASP A 38 15.41 -7.17 8.06
CA ASP A 38 16.67 -7.69 8.57
C ASP A 38 16.82 -9.23 8.47
N ARG A 39 15.84 -9.89 7.86
CA ARG A 39 15.81 -11.33 7.68
C ARG A 39 16.27 -11.72 6.28
N ASP A 40 16.83 -12.92 6.14
CA ASP A 40 17.04 -13.51 4.81
C ASP A 40 15.67 -13.85 4.18
N GLN A 41 15.14 -12.88 3.43
CA GLN A 41 13.81 -12.95 2.83
C GLN A 41 13.68 -14.09 1.83
N ARG A 42 14.76 -14.39 1.07
CA ARG A 42 14.75 -15.47 0.07
C ARG A 42 14.73 -16.85 0.73
N ALA A 43 15.56 -17.05 1.75
CA ALA A 43 15.57 -18.28 2.49
C ALA A 43 14.26 -18.48 3.28
N LEU A 44 13.73 -17.42 3.90
CA LEU A 44 12.44 -17.45 4.62
C LEU A 44 11.28 -17.81 3.69
N ASN A 45 11.17 -17.13 2.55
CA ASN A 45 10.12 -17.39 1.56
C ASN A 45 10.18 -18.86 1.11
N ARG A 46 11.36 -19.35 0.74
CA ARG A 46 11.55 -20.75 0.31
C ARG A 46 11.17 -21.72 1.41
N ALA A 47 11.65 -21.51 2.64
CA ALA A 47 11.38 -22.40 3.78
C ALA A 47 9.88 -22.50 4.09
N VAL A 48 9.15 -21.38 4.01
CA VAL A 48 7.69 -21.37 4.16
C VAL A 48 7.03 -22.09 2.97
N ARG A 49 7.41 -21.74 1.73
CA ARG A 49 6.78 -22.29 0.52
C ARG A 49 6.92 -23.80 0.41
N GLU A 50 8.08 -24.36 0.73
CA GLU A 50 8.34 -25.79 0.70
C GLU A 50 7.49 -26.60 1.70
N ARG A 51 7.01 -25.93 2.77
CA ARG A 51 6.22 -26.57 3.84
C ARG A 51 4.71 -26.33 3.67
N LEU A 52 4.31 -25.44 2.77
CA LEU A 52 2.90 -25.19 2.50
C LEU A 52 2.27 -26.35 1.72
N PRO A 53 1.00 -26.67 1.98
CA PRO A 53 0.25 -27.64 1.18
C PRO A 53 0.30 -27.30 -0.31
N LYS A 54 0.24 -28.33 -1.14
CA LYS A 54 0.15 -28.17 -2.60
C LYS A 54 -1.12 -27.38 -2.96
N GLY A 55 -0.98 -26.37 -3.79
CA GLY A 55 -2.09 -25.50 -4.21
C GLY A 55 -2.33 -24.28 -3.31
N THR A 56 -1.69 -24.18 -2.13
CA THR A 56 -1.67 -22.94 -1.36
C THR A 56 -0.78 -21.93 -2.05
N ARG A 57 -1.28 -20.70 -2.25
CA ARG A 57 -0.51 -19.59 -2.83
C ARG A 57 0.18 -18.79 -1.70
N LEU A 58 1.24 -18.06 -2.04
CA LEU A 58 1.96 -17.22 -1.10
C LEU A 58 2.24 -15.85 -1.71
N VAL A 59 1.85 -14.80 -0.97
CA VAL A 59 2.20 -13.41 -1.28
C VAL A 59 2.65 -12.70 -0.01
N GLY A 60 3.33 -11.59 -0.14
CA GLY A 60 3.73 -10.78 1.01
C GLY A 60 4.81 -9.77 0.70
N ALA A 61 5.40 -9.21 1.75
CA ALA A 61 6.38 -8.15 1.59
C ALA A 61 7.24 -7.94 2.84
N THR A 62 8.33 -7.21 2.67
CA THR A 62 8.99 -6.54 3.79
C THR A 62 8.15 -5.39 4.31
N THR A 63 8.28 -5.10 5.60
CA THR A 63 7.48 -4.09 6.30
C THR A 63 8.34 -3.23 7.23
N ALA A 64 7.82 -2.04 7.55
CA ALA A 64 8.40 -1.18 8.59
C ALA A 64 7.98 -1.61 10.02
N GLY A 65 7.00 -2.50 10.12
CA GLY A 65 6.50 -3.11 11.35
C GLY A 65 5.38 -4.09 11.05
N GLU A 66 5.35 -5.19 11.77
CA GLU A 66 4.40 -6.29 11.57
C GLU A 66 3.22 -6.15 12.53
N LEU A 67 2.02 -6.42 12.03
CA LEU A 67 0.78 -6.34 12.79
C LEU A 67 0.13 -7.71 12.90
N ASP A 68 -0.22 -8.11 14.11
CA ASP A 68 -1.04 -9.29 14.40
C ASP A 68 -2.18 -8.97 15.39
N ASN A 69 -2.88 -9.98 15.85
CA ASN A 69 -3.99 -9.82 16.81
C ASN A 69 -3.54 -9.35 18.21
N THR A 70 -2.24 -9.30 18.48
CA THR A 70 -1.68 -8.89 19.79
C THR A 70 -1.10 -7.47 19.76
N GLY A 71 -0.89 -6.90 18.58
CA GLY A 71 -0.38 -5.54 18.43
C GLY A 71 0.57 -5.34 17.24
N ILE A 72 1.37 -4.28 17.32
CA ILE A 72 2.41 -3.92 16.35
C ILE A 72 3.75 -4.42 16.88
N HIS A 73 4.53 -5.04 16.03
CA HIS A 73 5.83 -5.64 16.33
C HIS A 73 6.89 -5.14 15.35
N SER A 74 8.15 -5.31 15.70
CA SER A 74 9.29 -5.11 14.82
C SER A 74 10.29 -6.25 14.98
N GLY A 75 11.10 -6.51 13.94
CA GLY A 75 12.04 -7.62 13.94
C GLY A 75 11.37 -9.00 13.90
N SER A 76 10.12 -9.08 13.49
CA SER A 76 9.31 -10.30 13.48
C SER A 76 8.96 -10.78 12.06
N VAL A 77 8.26 -11.88 11.99
CA VAL A 77 7.53 -12.37 10.81
C VAL A 77 6.10 -12.63 11.23
N VAL A 78 5.15 -12.11 10.48
CA VAL A 78 3.73 -12.41 10.64
C VAL A 78 3.23 -13.13 9.39
N LEU A 79 2.55 -14.23 9.61
CA LEU A 79 1.93 -15.06 8.58
C LEU A 79 0.41 -15.06 8.79
N GLY A 80 -0.34 -14.75 7.72
CA GLY A 80 -1.79 -14.88 7.68
C GLY A 80 -2.17 -16.04 6.77
N ALA A 81 -2.98 -16.98 7.26
CA ALA A 81 -3.50 -18.09 6.48
C ALA A 81 -4.99 -17.89 6.21
N LEU A 82 -5.36 -17.80 4.93
CA LEU A 82 -6.72 -17.60 4.48
C LEU A 82 -7.26 -18.89 3.86
N SER A 83 -8.37 -19.38 4.44
CA SER A 83 -9.10 -20.56 3.98
C SER A 83 -10.55 -20.17 3.69
N GLY A 84 -11.25 -20.95 2.92
CA GLY A 84 -12.65 -20.74 2.59
C GLY A 84 -12.98 -20.96 1.12
N ASP A 85 -14.20 -20.60 0.74
CA ASP A 85 -14.70 -20.78 -0.62
C ASP A 85 -14.29 -19.57 -1.51
N PHE A 86 -13.04 -19.60 -1.95
CA PHE A 86 -12.51 -18.67 -2.95
C PHE A 86 -11.37 -19.29 -3.75
N GLU A 87 -11.19 -18.81 -4.94
CA GLU A 87 -10.02 -19.05 -5.77
C GLU A 87 -9.11 -17.81 -5.74
N VAL A 88 -7.81 -17.99 -5.93
CA VAL A 88 -6.87 -16.87 -6.02
C VAL A 88 -5.88 -17.09 -7.16
N GLY A 89 -5.82 -16.11 -8.05
CA GLY A 89 -4.80 -16.03 -9.10
C GLY A 89 -3.75 -14.99 -8.76
N LEU A 90 -2.49 -15.32 -8.99
CA LEU A 90 -1.38 -14.41 -8.77
C LEU A 90 -0.82 -13.88 -10.07
N GLY A 91 -0.47 -12.60 -10.07
CA GLY A 91 0.23 -11.96 -11.16
C GLY A 91 1.34 -11.06 -10.69
N LEU A 92 2.45 -11.10 -11.40
CA LEU A 92 3.63 -10.29 -11.18
C LEU A 92 3.85 -9.35 -12.37
N GLY A 93 4.12 -8.07 -12.06
CA GLY A 93 4.63 -7.08 -12.99
C GLY A 93 5.93 -6.48 -12.46
N SER A 94 6.95 -6.40 -13.29
CA SER A 94 8.29 -5.92 -12.91
C SER A 94 8.63 -4.62 -13.62
N GLY A 95 9.61 -3.88 -13.11
CA GLY A 95 10.11 -2.65 -13.72
C GLY A 95 9.24 -1.43 -13.41
N LEU A 96 8.69 -1.33 -12.20
CA LEU A 96 7.89 -0.18 -11.76
C LEU A 96 8.63 1.16 -11.97
N SER A 97 9.94 1.18 -11.76
CA SER A 97 10.76 2.39 -11.94
C SER A 97 10.85 2.86 -13.39
N VAL A 98 10.60 1.97 -14.35
CA VAL A 98 10.72 2.22 -15.80
C VAL A 98 9.34 2.44 -16.44
N ASP A 99 8.41 1.54 -16.19
CA ASP A 99 7.05 1.56 -16.75
C ASP A 99 6.03 1.00 -15.73
N ALA A 100 5.58 1.85 -14.84
CA ALA A 100 4.65 1.44 -13.78
C ALA A 100 3.27 1.06 -14.33
N VAL A 101 2.80 1.74 -15.39
CA VAL A 101 1.52 1.42 -16.04
C VAL A 101 1.59 0.03 -16.68
N GLY A 102 2.64 -0.23 -17.46
CA GLY A 102 2.85 -1.54 -18.09
C GLY A 102 3.06 -2.66 -17.06
N ALA A 103 3.77 -2.40 -15.97
CA ALA A 103 3.95 -3.37 -14.87
C ALA A 103 2.59 -3.70 -14.21
N GLY A 104 1.77 -2.69 -13.90
CA GLY A 104 0.42 -2.87 -13.37
C GLY A 104 -0.48 -3.69 -14.30
N ALA A 105 -0.50 -3.34 -15.59
CA ALA A 105 -1.26 -4.06 -16.62
C ALA A 105 -0.82 -5.53 -16.73
N SER A 106 0.49 -5.78 -16.70
CA SER A 106 1.07 -7.13 -16.74
C SER A 106 0.68 -7.95 -15.53
N ALA A 107 0.79 -7.38 -14.32
CA ALA A 107 0.41 -8.06 -13.08
C ALA A 107 -1.08 -8.49 -13.11
N MET A 108 -1.98 -7.59 -13.46
CA MET A 108 -3.41 -7.92 -13.56
C MET A 108 -3.69 -8.95 -14.65
N LYS A 109 -3.03 -8.85 -15.81
CA LYS A 109 -3.16 -9.83 -16.88
C LYS A 109 -2.75 -11.23 -16.41
N HIS A 110 -1.61 -11.35 -15.75
CA HIS A 110 -1.11 -12.64 -15.24
C HIS A 110 -2.04 -13.20 -14.15
N ALA A 111 -2.55 -12.37 -13.23
CA ALA A 111 -3.48 -12.82 -12.21
C ALA A 111 -4.80 -13.34 -12.79
N ALA A 112 -5.35 -12.66 -13.79
CA ALA A 112 -6.56 -13.11 -14.48
C ALA A 112 -6.31 -14.40 -15.28
N GLN A 113 -5.16 -14.53 -15.97
CA GLN A 113 -4.76 -15.74 -16.67
C GLN A 113 -4.59 -16.94 -15.73
N ASP A 114 -4.03 -16.72 -14.54
CA ASP A 114 -3.85 -17.76 -13.53
C ASP A 114 -5.20 -18.31 -13.01
N LEU A 115 -6.26 -17.48 -13.00
CA LEU A 115 -7.64 -17.89 -12.74
C LEU A 115 -8.39 -18.41 -13.99
N GLY A 116 -7.77 -18.38 -15.18
CA GLY A 116 -8.40 -18.79 -16.43
C GLY A 116 -9.53 -17.86 -16.91
N VAL A 117 -9.48 -16.57 -16.55
CA VAL A 117 -10.51 -15.56 -16.89
C VAL A 117 -9.93 -14.40 -17.69
N ARG A 118 -10.79 -13.68 -18.43
CA ARG A 118 -10.39 -12.44 -19.11
C ARG A 118 -10.60 -11.25 -18.18
N GLN A 119 -9.72 -10.27 -18.24
CA GLN A 119 -9.83 -9.05 -17.42
C GLN A 119 -11.13 -8.28 -17.63
N SER A 120 -11.66 -8.27 -18.88
CA SER A 120 -12.92 -7.64 -19.22
C SER A 120 -14.15 -8.27 -18.54
N ASP A 121 -14.01 -9.53 -18.12
CA ASP A 121 -15.12 -10.34 -17.60
C ASP A 121 -15.14 -10.37 -16.04
N LEU A 122 -14.25 -9.61 -15.40
CA LEU A 122 -14.18 -9.53 -13.94
C LEU A 122 -15.37 -8.72 -13.39
N ASP A 123 -16.35 -9.40 -12.82
CA ASP A 123 -17.47 -8.76 -12.13
C ASP A 123 -17.05 -8.34 -10.70
N SER A 124 -17.10 -7.04 -10.41
CA SER A 124 -16.73 -6.50 -9.10
C SER A 124 -17.53 -7.03 -7.90
N ARG A 125 -18.60 -7.78 -8.14
CA ARG A 125 -19.34 -8.48 -7.08
C ARG A 125 -18.69 -9.82 -6.70
N GLN A 126 -17.89 -10.40 -7.58
CA GLN A 126 -17.26 -11.70 -7.42
C GLN A 126 -15.73 -11.63 -7.35
N TYR A 127 -15.14 -10.54 -7.83
CA TYR A 127 -13.70 -10.37 -7.90
C TYR A 127 -13.23 -9.16 -7.11
N VAL A 128 -12.16 -9.34 -6.34
CA VAL A 128 -11.46 -8.28 -5.61
C VAL A 128 -9.95 -8.52 -5.69
N GLY A 129 -9.18 -7.45 -5.85
CA GLY A 129 -7.72 -7.55 -5.96
C GLY A 129 -7.02 -7.09 -4.69
N LEU A 130 -6.03 -7.87 -4.21
CA LEU A 130 -5.02 -7.41 -3.27
C LEU A 130 -3.76 -7.03 -4.07
N VAL A 131 -3.32 -5.79 -3.90
CA VAL A 131 -2.14 -5.24 -4.59
C VAL A 131 -1.04 -4.96 -3.59
N ILE A 132 0.14 -5.53 -3.83
CA ILE A 132 1.36 -5.25 -3.05
C ILE A 132 2.43 -4.78 -4.03
N ASP A 133 2.97 -3.59 -3.84
CA ASP A 133 3.99 -3.01 -4.72
C ASP A 133 5.26 -2.60 -3.95
N ASP A 134 6.34 -2.34 -4.65
CA ASP A 134 7.54 -1.72 -4.09
C ASP A 134 7.23 -0.26 -3.74
N GLY A 135 6.92 0.00 -2.46
CA GLY A 135 6.48 1.31 -1.97
C GLY A 135 7.50 2.43 -2.14
N PHE A 136 8.79 2.10 -2.23
CA PHE A 136 9.84 3.10 -2.43
C PHE A 136 10.00 3.56 -3.88
N ARG A 137 9.22 3.03 -4.81
CA ARG A 137 9.15 3.55 -6.18
C ARG A 137 8.22 4.74 -6.31
N TYR A 138 7.29 4.94 -5.36
CA TYR A 138 6.32 6.04 -5.37
C TYR A 138 5.47 6.09 -6.66
N LYS A 139 5.16 4.91 -7.24
CA LYS A 139 4.46 4.74 -8.53
C LYS A 139 3.05 4.17 -8.39
N LYS A 140 2.46 4.36 -7.21
CA LYS A 140 1.16 3.73 -6.86
C LYS A 140 0.05 4.12 -7.84
N GLU A 141 -0.10 5.39 -8.16
CA GLU A 141 -1.21 5.85 -9.00
C GLU A 141 -1.02 5.41 -10.45
N GLU A 142 0.21 5.48 -10.98
CA GLU A 142 0.50 5.02 -12.33
C GLU A 142 0.27 3.49 -12.48
N LEU A 143 0.74 2.68 -11.52
CA LEU A 143 0.51 1.23 -11.59
C LEU A 143 -0.98 0.87 -11.50
N LEU A 144 -1.78 1.63 -10.74
CA LEU A 144 -3.23 1.41 -10.66
C LEU A 144 -3.94 1.73 -11.96
N LEU A 145 -3.48 2.73 -12.73
CA LEU A 145 -4.00 2.99 -14.09
C LEU A 145 -3.82 1.77 -14.99
N GLY A 146 -2.65 1.10 -14.92
CA GLY A 146 -2.40 -0.13 -15.64
C GLY A 146 -3.26 -1.31 -15.18
N ILE A 147 -3.37 -1.52 -13.87
CA ILE A 147 -4.19 -2.58 -13.29
C ILE A 147 -5.66 -2.45 -13.72
N LEU A 148 -6.20 -1.24 -13.73
CA LEU A 148 -7.60 -0.95 -14.03
C LEU A 148 -7.87 -0.65 -15.51
N GLU A 149 -6.85 -0.71 -16.38
CA GLU A 149 -6.97 -0.36 -17.80
C GLU A 149 -8.15 -1.06 -18.53
N LYS A 150 -8.33 -2.34 -18.27
CA LYS A 150 -9.38 -3.16 -18.90
C LYS A 150 -10.68 -3.26 -18.11
N ASN A 151 -10.64 -2.93 -16.82
CA ASN A 151 -11.83 -2.98 -15.96
C ASN A 151 -11.68 -1.99 -14.80
N GLN A 152 -12.32 -0.84 -14.94
CA GLN A 152 -12.28 0.25 -13.96
C GLN A 152 -13.25 0.06 -12.77
N THR A 153 -14.09 -0.99 -12.80
CA THR A 153 -15.06 -1.25 -11.73
C THR A 153 -14.52 -2.16 -10.64
N LEU A 154 -13.36 -2.77 -10.86
CA LEU A 154 -12.75 -3.70 -9.91
C LEU A 154 -12.33 -2.99 -8.63
N VAL A 155 -12.67 -3.59 -7.49
CA VAL A 155 -12.24 -3.10 -6.18
C VAL A 155 -10.86 -3.66 -5.86
N LEU A 156 -9.96 -2.75 -5.47
CA LEU A 156 -8.58 -3.09 -5.09
C LEU A 156 -8.32 -2.64 -3.66
N VAL A 157 -7.63 -3.49 -2.91
CA VAL A 157 -7.09 -3.19 -1.58
C VAL A 157 -5.60 -3.48 -1.57
N GLY A 158 -4.84 -2.87 -0.69
CA GLY A 158 -3.40 -3.16 -0.60
C GLY A 158 -2.55 -1.98 -0.20
N GLY A 159 -1.25 -2.11 -0.44
CA GLY A 159 -0.27 -1.10 -0.05
C GLY A 159 1.13 -1.38 -0.56
N GLY A 160 2.02 -0.42 -0.36
CA GLY A 160 3.43 -0.55 -0.69
C GLY A 160 4.22 -1.31 0.38
N ALA A 161 5.06 -2.22 -0.06
CA ALA A 161 6.11 -2.80 0.75
C ALA A 161 7.07 -1.70 1.24
N ALA A 162 7.59 -1.86 2.44
CA ALA A 162 8.46 -0.87 3.07
C ALA A 162 9.55 -1.55 3.90
N ASP A 163 10.37 -0.75 4.54
CA ASP A 163 11.26 -1.14 5.62
C ASP A 163 11.31 -0.03 6.70
N HIS A 164 12.06 -0.26 7.76
CA HIS A 164 12.24 0.69 8.87
C HIS A 164 13.51 1.55 8.73
N GLU A 165 14.23 1.46 7.60
CA GLU A 165 15.46 2.21 7.36
C GLU A 165 15.18 3.71 7.23
N GLN A 166 15.91 4.52 7.97
CA GLN A 166 15.76 5.97 7.95
C GLN A 166 16.56 6.64 6.83
N ASP A 167 17.63 6.00 6.36
CA ASP A 167 18.44 6.50 5.25
C ASP A 167 17.78 6.11 3.92
N PRO A 168 17.24 7.09 3.15
CA PRO A 168 16.57 6.81 1.88
C PRO A 168 17.43 6.06 0.86
N THR A 169 18.76 6.18 0.95
CA THR A 169 19.68 5.50 0.03
C THR A 169 19.86 4.02 0.31
N LYS A 170 19.42 3.58 1.50
CA LYS A 170 19.49 2.19 1.96
C LYS A 170 18.13 1.50 2.04
N GLN A 171 17.04 2.25 1.84
CA GLN A 171 15.69 1.70 1.83
C GLN A 171 15.53 0.66 0.72
N SER A 172 14.86 -0.43 1.02
CA SER A 172 14.55 -1.48 0.06
C SER A 172 13.26 -2.18 0.40
N ALA A 173 12.43 -2.41 -0.60
CA ALA A 173 11.22 -3.20 -0.49
C ALA A 173 11.39 -4.51 -1.26
N LEU A 174 11.02 -5.61 -0.63
CA LEU A 174 11.05 -6.94 -1.22
C LEU A 174 9.65 -7.53 -1.17
N LEU A 175 9.20 -8.10 -2.28
CA LEU A 175 7.89 -8.74 -2.41
C LEU A 175 8.06 -10.26 -2.45
N HIS A 176 7.19 -10.96 -1.77
CA HIS A 176 7.10 -12.42 -1.78
C HIS A 176 6.00 -12.87 -2.75
N VAL A 177 6.30 -13.79 -3.63
CA VAL A 177 5.35 -14.43 -4.53
C VAL A 177 5.75 -15.88 -4.81
N ASP A 178 4.96 -16.85 -4.34
CA ASP A 178 5.05 -18.28 -4.62
C ASP A 178 6.48 -18.88 -4.67
N GLY A 179 7.32 -18.57 -3.70
CA GLY A 179 8.70 -19.08 -3.61
C GLY A 179 9.76 -18.13 -4.18
N GLU A 180 9.36 -17.04 -4.82
CA GLU A 180 10.25 -16.01 -5.30
C GLU A 180 10.23 -14.76 -4.43
N VAL A 181 11.31 -14.00 -4.45
CA VAL A 181 11.44 -12.70 -3.81
C VAL A 181 11.98 -11.71 -4.84
N VAL A 182 11.19 -10.68 -5.09
CA VAL A 182 11.43 -9.69 -6.14
C VAL A 182 11.44 -8.27 -5.59
N THR A 183 11.97 -7.33 -6.35
CA THR A 183 11.99 -5.88 -6.08
C THR A 183 11.62 -5.14 -7.36
N ASP A 184 11.36 -3.84 -7.25
CA ASP A 184 10.94 -3.01 -8.38
C ASP A 184 9.75 -3.61 -9.13
N ALA A 185 8.75 -4.08 -8.38
CA ALA A 185 7.68 -4.91 -8.88
C ALA A 185 6.34 -4.62 -8.18
N VAL A 186 5.26 -5.12 -8.77
CA VAL A 186 3.93 -5.20 -8.19
C VAL A 186 3.39 -6.63 -8.28
N VAL A 187 2.78 -7.10 -7.21
CA VAL A 187 2.05 -8.38 -7.14
C VAL A 187 0.57 -8.08 -7.01
N VAL A 188 -0.24 -8.74 -7.84
CA VAL A 188 -1.70 -8.76 -7.72
C VAL A 188 -2.13 -10.16 -7.32
N ALA A 189 -2.82 -10.29 -6.19
CA ALA A 189 -3.58 -11.47 -5.85
C ALA A 189 -5.06 -11.17 -6.15
N LEU A 190 -5.58 -11.78 -7.20
CA LEU A 190 -6.97 -11.61 -7.65
C LEU A 190 -7.80 -12.73 -7.03
N PHE A 191 -8.73 -12.37 -6.16
CA PHE A 191 -9.67 -13.29 -5.54
C PHE A 191 -10.93 -13.41 -6.37
N LYS A 192 -11.45 -14.64 -6.49
CA LYS A 192 -12.78 -14.95 -7.01
C LYS A 192 -13.56 -15.67 -5.92
N THR A 193 -14.71 -15.13 -5.53
CA THR A 193 -15.56 -15.70 -4.48
C THR A 193 -17.03 -15.41 -4.72
N SER A 194 -17.90 -16.32 -4.28
CA SER A 194 -19.35 -16.10 -4.18
C SER A 194 -19.77 -15.65 -2.77
N ALA A 195 -18.87 -15.70 -1.80
CA ALA A 195 -19.16 -15.23 -0.44
C ALA A 195 -19.36 -13.70 -0.42
N PRO A 196 -20.25 -13.18 0.43
CA PRO A 196 -20.38 -11.74 0.63
C PRO A 196 -19.04 -11.14 1.12
N TRP A 197 -18.63 -10.04 0.52
CA TRP A 197 -17.44 -9.32 0.92
C TRP A 197 -17.67 -7.81 0.81
N GLY A 198 -16.79 -7.02 1.41
CA GLY A 198 -16.80 -5.57 1.32
C GLY A 198 -15.43 -5.00 1.57
N ALA A 199 -15.15 -3.86 0.96
CA ALA A 199 -13.96 -3.07 1.23
C ALA A 199 -14.36 -1.78 1.94
N LEU A 200 -13.69 -1.50 3.04
CA LEU A 200 -13.90 -0.30 3.83
C LEU A 200 -12.66 0.59 3.73
N ARG A 201 -12.91 1.91 3.71
CA ARG A 201 -11.85 2.91 3.72
C ARG A 201 -12.05 3.86 4.88
N SER A 202 -10.98 4.18 5.57
CA SER A 202 -10.98 5.15 6.65
C SER A 202 -9.70 5.98 6.65
N HIS A 203 -9.77 7.16 7.21
CA HIS A 203 -8.63 7.99 7.56
C HIS A 203 -8.97 8.80 8.83
N TRP A 204 -7.94 9.30 9.50
CA TRP A 204 -8.10 10.06 10.75
C TRP A 204 -8.20 11.58 10.57
N TYR A 205 -8.25 12.04 9.32
CA TYR A 205 -8.26 13.47 9.02
C TYR A 205 -9.68 14.01 8.90
N GLN A 206 -9.84 15.27 9.30
CA GLN A 206 -11.08 16.03 9.20
C GLN A 206 -10.85 17.27 8.34
N PRO A 207 -11.82 17.68 7.51
CA PRO A 207 -11.71 18.90 6.71
C PRO A 207 -11.67 20.13 7.63
N THR A 208 -10.86 21.13 7.25
CA THR A 208 -10.80 22.41 7.95
C THR A 208 -11.77 23.43 7.39
N GLY A 209 -12.25 23.21 6.15
CA GLY A 209 -13.00 24.18 5.35
C GLY A 209 -12.12 25.11 4.51
N GLU A 210 -10.80 25.15 4.77
CA GLU A 210 -9.85 25.91 3.97
C GLU A 210 -9.50 25.14 2.70
N ARG A 211 -9.48 25.85 1.56
CA ARG A 211 -9.20 25.29 0.25
C ARG A 211 -7.98 25.93 -0.37
N LEU A 212 -7.36 25.20 -1.25
CA LEU A 212 -6.22 25.65 -2.04
C LEU A 212 -6.30 25.04 -3.44
N THR A 213 -5.74 25.73 -4.42
CA THR A 213 -5.68 25.25 -5.80
C THR A 213 -4.23 25.00 -6.20
N ILE A 214 -3.93 23.83 -6.73
CA ILE A 214 -2.65 23.56 -7.37
C ILE A 214 -2.60 24.35 -8.68
N THR A 215 -1.78 25.38 -8.74
CA THR A 215 -1.74 26.29 -9.91
C THR A 215 -0.59 25.99 -10.85
N ARG A 216 0.46 25.28 -10.39
CA ARG A 216 1.55 24.83 -11.25
C ARG A 216 2.22 23.60 -10.68
N VAL A 217 2.46 22.60 -11.52
CA VAL A 217 3.21 21.36 -11.20
C VAL A 217 4.45 21.24 -12.09
N ASP A 218 5.38 20.38 -11.70
CA ASP A 218 6.51 20.02 -12.56
C ASP A 218 6.14 18.84 -13.51
N GLU A 219 7.09 18.46 -14.37
CA GLU A 219 6.91 17.37 -15.33
C GLU A 219 6.63 15.99 -14.67
N SER A 220 7.05 15.79 -13.41
CA SER A 220 6.79 14.55 -12.67
C SER A 220 5.35 14.43 -12.19
N ALA A 221 4.59 15.51 -12.21
CA ALA A 221 3.25 15.64 -11.65
C ALA A 221 3.15 15.26 -10.15
N THR A 222 4.28 15.20 -9.44
CA THR A 222 4.31 14.91 -7.99
C THR A 222 4.86 16.10 -7.18
N ARG A 223 5.21 17.17 -7.85
CA ARG A 223 5.80 18.36 -7.23
C ARG A 223 4.99 19.59 -7.54
N ALA A 224 4.34 20.17 -6.54
CA ALA A 224 3.65 21.45 -6.64
C ALA A 224 4.69 22.58 -6.64
N LEU A 225 4.77 23.32 -7.72
CA LEU A 225 5.60 24.53 -7.84
C LEU A 225 4.87 25.73 -7.24
N GLU A 226 3.55 25.84 -7.53
CA GLU A 226 2.71 26.92 -7.04
C GLU A 226 1.34 26.41 -6.54
N ILE A 227 0.87 27.04 -5.48
CA ILE A 227 -0.47 26.90 -4.90
C ILE A 227 -1.08 28.30 -4.83
N ASP A 228 -2.29 28.48 -5.36
CA ASP A 228 -3.00 29.76 -5.41
C ASP A 228 -2.14 30.90 -6.01
N GLY A 229 -1.29 30.59 -7.01
CA GLY A 229 -0.39 31.53 -7.67
C GLY A 229 0.82 32.00 -6.84
N LYS A 230 1.11 31.35 -5.71
CA LYS A 230 2.27 31.62 -4.85
C LYS A 230 3.19 30.40 -4.78
N PRO A 231 4.48 30.54 -4.43
CA PRO A 231 5.36 29.40 -4.14
C PRO A 231 4.68 28.44 -3.16
N ALA A 232 4.62 27.16 -3.53
CA ALA A 232 3.78 26.17 -2.85
C ALA A 232 4.07 26.06 -1.35
N ALA A 233 5.35 26.01 -0.95
CA ALA A 233 5.74 25.93 0.45
C ALA A 233 5.34 27.17 1.25
N GLN A 234 5.51 28.37 0.65
CA GLN A 234 5.11 29.61 1.32
C GLN A 234 3.59 29.68 1.50
N ARG A 235 2.83 29.34 0.46
CA ARG A 235 1.36 29.35 0.55
C ARG A 235 0.83 28.36 1.59
N TYR A 236 1.45 27.18 1.66
CA TYR A 236 1.08 26.19 2.67
C TYR A 236 1.40 26.67 4.09
N ALA A 237 2.58 27.25 4.28
CA ALA A 237 2.99 27.85 5.55
C ALA A 237 2.05 28.97 5.99
N ASP A 238 1.64 29.84 5.05
CA ASP A 238 0.67 30.93 5.31
C ASP A 238 -0.68 30.37 5.78
N LEU A 239 -1.18 29.27 5.17
CA LEU A 239 -2.43 28.62 5.57
C LEU A 239 -2.38 28.07 6.99
N LEU A 240 -1.24 27.51 7.39
CA LEU A 240 -1.05 26.94 8.73
C LEU A 240 -0.61 27.98 9.78
N GLY A 241 -0.20 29.17 9.35
CA GLY A 241 0.38 30.18 10.23
C GLY A 241 1.67 29.71 10.90
N VAL A 242 2.55 29.04 10.12
CA VAL A 242 3.86 28.52 10.57
C VAL A 242 4.96 28.94 9.61
N PRO A 243 6.22 28.98 10.00
CA PRO A 243 7.34 29.12 9.07
C PRO A 243 7.51 27.87 8.21
N VAL A 244 8.14 28.01 7.02
CA VAL A 244 8.28 26.95 6.02
C VAL A 244 9.03 25.71 6.56
N ASP A 245 10.02 25.91 7.43
CA ASP A 245 10.80 24.84 8.06
C ASP A 245 10.00 24.00 9.07
N GLU A 246 8.85 24.47 9.52
CA GLU A 246 7.90 23.71 10.33
C GLU A 246 6.96 22.83 9.50
N LEU A 247 6.98 22.91 8.17
CA LEU A 247 6.13 22.09 7.29
C LEU A 247 6.58 20.64 7.18
N GLU A 248 7.83 20.31 7.46
CA GLU A 248 8.38 18.97 7.27
C GLU A 248 7.51 17.87 7.89
N PHE A 249 7.53 16.71 7.24
CA PHE A 249 6.83 15.54 7.74
C PHE A 249 7.41 15.13 9.11
N GLY A 250 6.54 14.93 10.11
CA GLY A 250 6.95 14.62 11.48
C GLY A 250 7.06 15.82 12.43
N LYS A 251 7.00 17.04 11.92
CA LYS A 251 6.85 18.23 12.79
C LYS A 251 5.44 18.30 13.39
N PRO A 252 5.28 18.85 14.63
CA PRO A 252 3.97 18.89 15.30
C PRO A 252 2.86 19.63 14.56
N ARG A 253 3.23 20.56 13.68
CA ARG A 253 2.31 21.34 12.84
C ARG A 253 2.57 21.14 11.36
N GLY A 254 3.34 20.12 10.99
CA GLY A 254 3.77 19.84 9.63
C GLY A 254 2.75 19.01 8.82
N PHE A 255 3.20 18.57 7.68
CA PHE A 255 2.40 17.88 6.67
C PHE A 255 1.69 16.61 7.16
N ALA A 256 2.30 15.85 8.09
CA ALA A 256 1.69 14.63 8.63
C ALA A 256 0.40 14.90 9.41
N VAL A 257 0.28 16.09 10.01
CA VAL A 257 -0.88 16.48 10.84
C VAL A 257 -1.89 17.29 10.05
N HIS A 258 -1.42 17.96 8.99
CA HIS A 258 -2.22 18.82 8.13
C HIS A 258 -1.99 18.49 6.64
N PRO A 259 -2.39 17.29 6.15
CA PRO A 259 -2.33 17.00 4.72
C PRO A 259 -3.43 17.74 3.97
N THR A 260 -3.45 17.59 2.65
CA THR A 260 -4.60 17.98 1.85
C THR A 260 -5.42 16.77 1.41
N ALA A 261 -6.60 17.00 0.87
CA ALA A 261 -7.43 15.97 0.28
C ALA A 261 -8.19 16.47 -0.95
N LEU A 262 -8.33 15.57 -1.92
CA LEU A 262 -9.26 15.74 -3.02
C LEU A 262 -10.65 15.29 -2.57
N LYS A 263 -11.65 16.15 -2.70
CA LYS A 263 -13.03 15.81 -2.41
C LYS A 263 -13.73 15.26 -3.64
N VAL A 264 -14.22 14.02 -3.55
CA VAL A 264 -15.02 13.38 -4.60
C VAL A 264 -16.36 12.97 -4.02
N GLY A 265 -17.41 13.67 -4.37
CA GLY A 265 -18.73 13.49 -3.76
C GLY A 265 -18.72 13.84 -2.28
N ARG A 266 -18.93 12.82 -1.42
CA ARG A 266 -18.89 12.96 0.04
C ARG A 266 -17.57 12.49 0.66
N GLU A 267 -16.67 11.96 -0.15
CA GLU A 267 -15.45 11.29 0.29
C GLU A 267 -14.22 12.17 0.09
N TYR A 268 -13.26 12.03 0.99
CA TYR A 268 -11.97 12.72 0.94
C TYR A 268 -10.86 11.74 0.61
N PHE A 269 -10.09 12.03 -0.44
CA PHE A 269 -8.93 11.26 -0.86
C PHE A 269 -7.67 12.03 -0.51
N ILE A 270 -6.94 11.56 0.50
CA ILE A 270 -5.76 12.27 0.99
C ILE A 270 -4.73 12.44 -0.12
N ARG A 271 -4.23 13.66 -0.26
CA ARG A 271 -3.09 14.07 -1.05
C ARG A 271 -2.01 14.50 -0.09
N SER A 272 -0.96 13.71 0.05
CA SER A 272 0.03 13.84 1.11
C SER A 272 1.23 14.67 0.66
N PRO A 273 1.35 15.95 1.04
CA PRO A 273 2.62 16.64 0.96
C PRO A 273 3.57 16.02 1.99
N TRP A 274 4.85 15.95 1.68
CA TRP A 274 5.78 15.34 2.61
C TRP A 274 7.10 16.11 2.78
N LYS A 275 7.48 16.94 1.82
CA LYS A 275 8.75 17.67 1.89
C LYS A 275 8.67 19.05 1.20
N PRO A 276 8.93 20.17 1.90
CA PRO A 276 9.21 21.44 1.26
C PRO A 276 10.61 21.42 0.67
N LEU A 277 10.81 22.02 -0.49
CA LEU A 277 12.11 22.10 -1.16
C LEU A 277 12.69 23.52 -1.09
N PRO A 278 14.03 23.67 -1.23
CA PRO A 278 14.69 24.98 -1.12
C PRO A 278 14.25 26.02 -2.16
N ASP A 279 13.69 25.58 -3.29
CA ASP A 279 13.15 26.45 -4.33
C ASP A 279 11.70 26.91 -4.08
N GLY A 280 11.15 26.57 -2.93
CA GLY A 280 9.78 26.93 -2.52
C GLY A 280 8.69 25.99 -3.04
N SER A 281 9.03 24.91 -3.72
CA SER A 281 8.08 23.88 -4.12
C SER A 281 7.83 22.86 -3.02
N VAL A 282 6.80 22.00 -3.18
CA VAL A 282 6.44 20.95 -2.23
C VAL A 282 6.30 19.62 -2.97
N LEU A 283 6.96 18.58 -2.47
CA LEU A 283 6.77 17.21 -2.94
C LEU A 283 5.53 16.58 -2.32
N PHE A 284 4.78 15.87 -3.15
CA PHE A 284 3.62 15.06 -2.77
C PHE A 284 3.87 13.58 -3.06
N ALA A 285 3.27 12.73 -2.26
CA ALA A 285 3.28 11.28 -2.50
C ALA A 285 2.24 10.82 -3.53
N ASN A 286 1.54 11.76 -4.17
CA ASN A 286 0.43 11.54 -5.10
C ASN A 286 0.64 12.33 -6.38
N LEU A 287 0.02 11.89 -7.47
CA LEU A 287 -0.07 12.70 -8.69
C LEU A 287 -0.93 13.95 -8.44
N LEU A 288 -0.47 15.04 -9.00
CA LEU A 288 -1.13 16.35 -8.97
C LEU A 288 -1.48 16.79 -10.39
N GLU A 289 -2.57 17.53 -10.51
CA GLU A 289 -3.01 18.14 -11.77
C GLU A 289 -3.27 19.63 -11.54
N GLU A 290 -2.79 20.46 -12.46
CA GLU A 290 -3.04 21.91 -12.42
C GLU A 290 -4.55 22.22 -12.50
N GLY A 291 -4.99 23.18 -11.71
CA GLY A 291 -6.39 23.53 -11.56
C GLY A 291 -7.14 22.69 -10.53
N THR A 292 -6.53 21.65 -9.95
CA THR A 292 -7.18 20.85 -8.91
C THR A 292 -7.34 21.63 -7.62
N GLU A 293 -8.59 21.74 -7.14
CA GLU A 293 -8.90 22.25 -5.81
C GLU A 293 -8.76 21.15 -4.78
N LEU A 294 -7.97 21.40 -3.75
CA LEU A 294 -7.79 20.52 -2.59
C LEU A 294 -8.30 21.20 -1.33
N GLU A 295 -8.78 20.43 -0.37
CA GLU A 295 -9.16 20.91 0.96
C GLU A 295 -8.04 20.61 1.97
N LEU A 296 -7.69 21.60 2.77
CA LEU A 296 -6.74 21.42 3.87
C LEU A 296 -7.39 20.55 4.95
N MET A 297 -6.68 19.56 5.40
CA MET A 297 -7.15 18.63 6.44
C MET A 297 -6.42 18.89 7.76
N LYS A 298 -6.98 18.41 8.84
CA LYS A 298 -6.32 18.33 10.15
C LYS A 298 -6.50 16.95 10.75
N MET A 299 -5.53 16.50 11.52
CA MET A 299 -5.64 15.24 12.25
C MET A 299 -6.76 15.34 13.29
N GLY A 300 -7.66 14.34 13.30
CA GLY A 300 -8.74 14.20 14.26
C GLY A 300 -8.39 13.30 15.43
N ASP A 301 -9.38 12.91 16.22
CA ASP A 301 -9.23 11.88 17.24
C ASP A 301 -9.05 10.51 16.61
N MET A 302 -7.81 10.06 16.47
CA MET A 302 -7.46 8.78 15.86
C MET A 302 -8.15 7.60 16.54
N ALA A 303 -8.17 7.58 17.87
CA ALA A 303 -8.75 6.47 18.63
C ALA A 303 -10.28 6.43 18.51
N GLY A 304 -10.94 7.59 18.58
CA GLY A 304 -12.39 7.70 18.41
C GLY A 304 -12.83 7.35 17.00
N LEU A 305 -12.16 7.89 15.99
CA LEU A 305 -12.45 7.62 14.57
C LEU A 305 -12.21 6.14 14.20
N THR A 306 -11.14 5.52 14.73
CA THR A 306 -10.88 4.10 14.53
C THR A 306 -11.97 3.24 15.17
N ARG A 307 -12.38 3.55 16.40
CA ARG A 307 -13.49 2.82 17.04
C ARG A 307 -14.80 2.94 16.27
N ALA A 308 -15.15 4.14 15.84
CA ALA A 308 -16.37 4.37 15.06
C ALA A 308 -16.35 3.67 13.70
N PHE A 309 -15.17 3.46 13.12
CA PHE A 309 -15.02 2.74 11.84
C PHE A 309 -15.31 1.24 11.96
N PHE A 310 -15.04 0.61 13.12
CA PHE A 310 -15.27 -0.81 13.36
C PHE A 310 -16.60 -1.12 14.07
N GLN A 311 -17.41 -0.13 14.38
CA GLN A 311 -18.79 -0.26 14.91
C GLN A 311 -19.83 -0.26 13.82
#